data_8b9f1e1f3a787cf83201a31e3b306b1d
#
_entry.id   8b9f1e1f3a787cf83201a31e3b306b1d
#
_cell.length_a   1.000
_cell.length_b   1.000
_cell.length_c   1.000
_cell.angle_alpha   90.00
_cell.angle_beta   90.00
_cell.angle_gamma   90.00
#
_symmetry.space_group_name_H-M   'P 1'
#
loop_
_entity.id
_entity.type
_entity.pdbx_description
1 polymer ?
#
loop_
_entity_poly.entity_id
_entity_poly.type
_entity_poly.pdbx_seq_one_letter_code
_entity_poly.pdbx_strand_id
1 'polypeptide(L)'
;MASHEFIGVDVAMDWIDVHYLSSGRHERIKSTKQSLAKFAKAAHDAVIVLEASGGYERPLIEALIKAEARFIRVNPRQAREFARATGKLAKTDKVDAAILARMGKALDLVPLPIPDPDRVRLADLVARREDLVAAIQAERNRLGTSRDGWIRREIQRLVAILEDHLDEVEKEIARHIAASGSLLEQARRLRTAPGIGPALVAVILARLPELGRLKAKQIAALAGLAPQACDSGLSRGKRRVWGGRADTRRALYLAGFVASRFDPTLAAFRARLQDSGKPPKLAITACARKLLTIINAMARDATDYASAVP
;
A
#
# COMPACT_ATOMS: atom_id res chain seq x y z
N MET A 1 -12.14 27.21 -13.94
CA MET A 1 -11.88 25.79 -13.68
C MET A 1 -13.19 25.05 -13.86
N ALA A 2 -13.26 24.07 -14.76
CA ALA A 2 -14.48 23.28 -14.95
C ALA A 2 -14.79 22.54 -13.63
N SER A 3 -15.96 22.81 -13.04
CA SER A 3 -16.43 22.12 -11.84
C SER A 3 -16.76 20.68 -12.22
N HIS A 4 -15.86 19.74 -11.93
CA HIS A 4 -16.14 18.32 -12.14
C HIS A 4 -17.22 17.85 -11.15
N GLU A 5 -18.14 17.02 -11.65
CA GLU A 5 -19.08 16.29 -10.80
C GLU A 5 -18.30 15.31 -9.91
N PHE A 6 -18.61 15.27 -8.62
CA PHE A 6 -18.11 14.25 -7.72
C PHE A 6 -19.19 13.23 -7.42
N ILE A 7 -18.85 11.96 -7.61
CA ILE A 7 -19.73 10.82 -7.34
C ILE A 7 -19.10 9.99 -6.23
N GLY A 8 -19.79 9.84 -5.10
CA GLY A 8 -19.36 8.94 -4.04
C GLY A 8 -19.95 7.55 -4.25
N VAL A 9 -19.15 6.52 -4.03
CA VAL A 9 -19.56 5.13 -4.18
C VAL A 9 -19.16 4.32 -2.95
N ASP A 10 -20.15 3.82 -2.22
CA ASP A 10 -19.95 2.80 -1.20
C ASP A 10 -20.14 1.41 -1.81
N VAL A 11 -19.23 0.49 -1.53
CA VAL A 11 -19.14 -0.80 -2.21
C VAL A 11 -19.41 -1.93 -1.25
N ALA A 12 -20.44 -2.73 -1.55
CA ALA A 12 -20.75 -4.00 -0.91
C ALA A 12 -20.51 -5.19 -1.88
N MET A 13 -20.68 -6.40 -1.39
CA MET A 13 -20.47 -7.62 -2.18
C MET A 13 -21.42 -7.69 -3.39
N ASP A 14 -22.72 -7.42 -3.19
CA ASP A 14 -23.78 -7.64 -4.19
C ASP A 14 -24.23 -6.38 -4.93
N TRP A 15 -23.91 -5.20 -4.38
CA TRP A 15 -24.30 -3.91 -4.95
C TRP A 15 -23.33 -2.79 -4.60
N ILE A 16 -23.46 -1.68 -5.31
CA ILE A 16 -22.83 -0.40 -4.98
C ILE A 16 -23.93 0.64 -4.73
N ASP A 17 -23.74 1.46 -3.70
CA ASP A 17 -24.54 2.65 -3.43
C ASP A 17 -23.85 3.88 -3.99
N VAL A 18 -24.50 4.59 -4.87
CA VAL A 18 -23.96 5.72 -5.64
C VAL A 18 -24.66 7.01 -5.24
N HIS A 19 -23.90 8.06 -4.96
CA HIS A 19 -24.40 9.40 -4.68
C HIS A 19 -23.79 10.43 -5.59
N TYR A 20 -24.63 11.16 -6.34
CA TYR A 20 -24.25 12.26 -7.22
C TYR A 20 -24.31 13.57 -6.45
N LEU A 21 -23.17 14.25 -6.29
CA LEU A 21 -23.07 15.39 -5.38
C LEU A 21 -23.88 16.62 -5.83
N SER A 22 -23.91 16.91 -7.14
CA SER A 22 -24.59 18.09 -7.69
C SER A 22 -26.10 17.98 -7.61
N SER A 23 -26.65 16.84 -7.95
CA SER A 23 -28.12 16.59 -7.99
C SER A 23 -28.69 16.07 -6.67
N GLY A 24 -27.85 15.56 -5.76
CA GLY A 24 -28.28 14.84 -4.58
C GLY A 24 -28.92 13.49 -4.87
N ARG A 25 -28.94 13.03 -6.14
CA ARG A 25 -29.49 11.74 -6.54
C ARG A 25 -28.72 10.61 -5.88
N HIS A 26 -29.46 9.62 -5.42
CA HIS A 26 -28.94 8.37 -4.90
C HIS A 26 -29.47 7.20 -5.73
N GLU A 27 -28.61 6.21 -5.97
CA GLU A 27 -28.94 5.04 -6.80
C GLU A 27 -28.22 3.81 -6.23
N ARG A 28 -28.92 2.66 -6.21
CA ARG A 28 -28.32 1.36 -5.87
C ARG A 28 -28.19 0.51 -7.13
N ILE A 29 -27.00 0.04 -7.41
CA ILE A 29 -26.66 -0.71 -8.62
C ILE A 29 -26.13 -2.09 -8.23
N LYS A 30 -26.58 -3.15 -8.89
CA LYS A 30 -26.04 -4.50 -8.68
C LYS A 30 -24.58 -4.58 -9.09
N SER A 31 -23.75 -5.27 -8.28
CA SER A 31 -22.32 -5.45 -8.51
C SER A 31 -22.02 -6.52 -9.58
N THR A 32 -22.73 -6.48 -10.71
CA THR A 32 -22.49 -7.36 -11.85
C THR A 32 -21.56 -6.68 -12.85
N LYS A 33 -20.77 -7.47 -13.58
CA LYS A 33 -19.83 -6.96 -14.60
C LYS A 33 -20.51 -6.01 -15.60
N GLN A 34 -21.73 -6.33 -16.04
CA GLN A 34 -22.49 -5.54 -16.97
C GLN A 34 -22.97 -4.21 -16.37
N SER A 35 -23.53 -4.23 -15.15
CA SER A 35 -24.03 -3.03 -14.48
C SER A 35 -22.90 -2.08 -14.11
N LEU A 36 -21.78 -2.61 -13.62
CA LEU A 36 -20.60 -1.81 -13.32
C LEU A 36 -19.98 -1.18 -14.57
N ALA A 37 -19.91 -1.89 -15.69
CA ALA A 37 -19.44 -1.35 -16.96
C ALA A 37 -20.38 -0.24 -17.49
N LYS A 38 -21.71 -0.39 -17.36
CA LYS A 38 -22.68 0.63 -17.71
C LYS A 38 -22.50 1.89 -16.84
N PHE A 39 -22.37 1.71 -15.52
CA PHE A 39 -22.12 2.80 -14.60
C PHE A 39 -20.81 3.53 -14.91
N ALA A 40 -19.70 2.80 -15.09
CA ALA A 40 -18.40 3.38 -15.38
C ALA A 40 -18.40 4.25 -16.65
N LYS A 41 -19.06 3.80 -17.70
CA LYS A 41 -19.24 4.58 -18.95
C LYS A 41 -20.08 5.84 -18.74
N ALA A 42 -21.18 5.73 -17.98
CA ALA A 42 -22.06 6.87 -17.70
C ALA A 42 -21.40 7.92 -16.79
N ALA A 43 -20.46 7.52 -15.95
CA ALA A 43 -19.76 8.37 -15.00
C ALA A 43 -18.37 8.86 -15.50
N HIS A 44 -18.05 8.68 -16.80
CA HIS A 44 -16.73 8.97 -17.38
C HIS A 44 -16.24 10.40 -17.10
N ASP A 45 -17.12 11.42 -17.21
CA ASP A 45 -16.75 12.82 -17.03
C ASP A 45 -16.68 13.26 -15.55
N ALA A 46 -17.13 12.42 -14.64
CA ALA A 46 -17.11 12.67 -13.21
C ALA A 46 -15.83 12.18 -12.53
N VAL A 47 -15.63 12.61 -11.28
CA VAL A 47 -14.62 12.05 -10.38
C VAL A 47 -15.30 11.12 -9.38
N ILE A 48 -15.05 9.83 -9.50
CA ILE A 48 -15.64 8.82 -8.63
C ILE A 48 -14.77 8.67 -7.38
N VAL A 49 -15.37 8.80 -6.19
CA VAL A 49 -14.71 8.64 -4.89
C VAL A 49 -15.25 7.40 -4.22
N LEU A 50 -14.39 6.41 -3.96
CA LEU A 50 -14.73 5.15 -3.31
C LEU A 50 -13.75 4.83 -2.18
N GLU A 51 -14.18 4.03 -1.21
CA GLU A 51 -13.26 3.57 -0.18
C GLU A 51 -12.78 2.13 -0.42
N ALA A 52 -11.68 1.77 0.24
CA ALA A 52 -11.17 0.39 0.22
C ALA A 52 -12.08 -0.52 1.05
N SER A 53 -12.76 -1.48 0.42
CA SER A 53 -13.78 -2.37 1.02
C SER A 53 -13.29 -3.82 1.16
N GLY A 54 -11.99 -4.03 1.42
CA GLY A 54 -11.44 -5.37 1.59
C GLY A 54 -11.37 -6.22 0.32
N GLY A 55 -11.47 -5.58 -0.86
CA GLY A 55 -11.38 -6.25 -2.17
C GLY A 55 -12.68 -6.25 -2.96
N TYR A 56 -13.83 -5.98 -2.34
CA TYR A 56 -15.12 -5.89 -3.05
C TYR A 56 -15.17 -4.74 -4.06
N GLU A 57 -14.33 -3.71 -3.89
CA GLU A 57 -14.20 -2.60 -4.82
C GLU A 57 -13.48 -2.95 -6.14
N ARG A 58 -12.80 -4.10 -6.22
CA ARG A 58 -11.97 -4.47 -7.39
C ARG A 58 -12.75 -4.56 -8.70
N PRO A 59 -13.92 -5.23 -8.78
CA PRO A 59 -14.71 -5.29 -10.02
C PRO A 59 -15.14 -3.91 -10.52
N LEU A 60 -15.46 -2.98 -9.60
CA LEU A 60 -15.79 -1.60 -9.94
C LEU A 60 -14.54 -0.89 -10.50
N ILE A 61 -13.40 -0.99 -9.82
CA ILE A 61 -12.13 -0.37 -10.27
C ILE A 61 -11.74 -0.88 -11.67
N GLU A 62 -11.86 -2.18 -11.93
CA GLU A 62 -11.62 -2.74 -13.27
C GLU A 62 -12.54 -2.15 -14.33
N ALA A 63 -13.83 -1.96 -14.01
CA ALA A 63 -14.78 -1.34 -14.93
C ALA A 63 -14.44 0.14 -15.19
N LEU A 64 -14.04 0.88 -14.14
CA LEU A 64 -13.61 2.28 -14.24
C LEU A 64 -12.33 2.42 -15.09
N ILE A 65 -11.35 1.55 -14.89
CA ILE A 65 -10.11 1.53 -15.68
C ILE A 65 -10.44 1.28 -17.17
N LYS A 66 -11.28 0.29 -17.48
CA LYS A 66 -11.70 -0.02 -18.86
C LYS A 66 -12.48 1.10 -19.53
N ALA A 67 -13.19 1.89 -18.75
CA ALA A 67 -13.94 3.06 -19.24
C ALA A 67 -13.10 4.34 -19.22
N GLU A 68 -11.81 4.28 -18.83
CA GLU A 68 -10.91 5.44 -18.66
C GLU A 68 -11.49 6.52 -17.71
N ALA A 69 -12.38 6.10 -16.79
CA ALA A 69 -13.04 6.98 -15.85
C ALA A 69 -12.09 7.40 -14.73
N ARG A 70 -12.22 8.64 -14.28
CA ARG A 70 -11.39 9.19 -13.19
C ARG A 70 -11.92 8.75 -11.84
N PHE A 71 -11.10 8.13 -11.03
CA PHE A 71 -11.50 7.70 -9.69
C PHE A 71 -10.42 7.94 -8.64
N ILE A 72 -10.86 7.98 -7.38
CA ILE A 72 -10.03 8.14 -6.19
C ILE A 72 -10.43 7.08 -5.19
N ARG A 73 -9.46 6.29 -4.75
CA ARG A 73 -9.65 5.33 -3.67
C ARG A 73 -9.12 5.92 -2.37
N VAL A 74 -10.03 6.24 -1.45
CA VAL A 74 -9.69 6.81 -0.15
C VAL A 74 -9.47 5.73 0.92
N ASN A 75 -8.73 6.11 1.97
CA ASN A 75 -8.55 5.25 3.12
C ASN A 75 -9.83 5.28 3.99
N PRO A 76 -10.39 4.12 4.40
CA PRO A 76 -11.60 4.04 5.23
C PRO A 76 -11.49 4.86 6.53
N ARG A 77 -10.31 4.93 7.11
CA ARG A 77 -10.08 5.75 8.31
C ARG A 77 -10.25 7.23 8.03
N GLN A 78 -9.72 7.72 6.91
CA GLN A 78 -9.86 9.13 6.51
C GLN A 78 -11.31 9.49 6.21
N ALA A 79 -12.03 8.62 5.50
CA ALA A 79 -13.46 8.80 5.24
C ALA A 79 -14.25 8.90 6.55
N ARG A 80 -13.96 8.02 7.51
CA ARG A 80 -14.60 8.03 8.85
C ARG A 80 -14.25 9.28 9.66
N GLU A 81 -12.99 9.72 9.65
CA GLU A 81 -12.57 10.94 10.33
C GLU A 81 -13.24 12.19 9.71
N PHE A 82 -13.36 12.22 8.38
CA PHE A 82 -14.10 13.28 7.68
C PHE A 82 -15.59 13.27 8.01
N ALA A 83 -16.24 12.11 8.07
CA ALA A 83 -17.62 11.98 8.51
C ALA A 83 -17.85 12.54 9.91
N ARG A 84 -16.98 12.22 10.85
CA ARG A 84 -17.02 12.74 12.23
C ARG A 84 -16.84 14.27 12.27
N ALA A 85 -15.87 14.79 11.52
CA ALA A 85 -15.60 16.23 11.44
C ALA A 85 -16.79 17.04 10.88
N THR A 86 -17.60 16.40 10.02
CA THR A 86 -18.82 17.01 9.44
C THR A 86 -20.08 16.77 10.27
N GLY A 87 -19.97 16.23 11.49
CA GLY A 87 -21.08 15.99 12.42
C GLY A 87 -22.01 14.84 12.04
N LYS A 88 -21.66 14.02 11.05
CA LYS A 88 -22.48 12.88 10.62
C LYS A 88 -22.00 11.59 11.32
N LEU A 89 -22.71 11.19 12.36
CA LEU A 89 -22.40 10.01 13.16
C LEU A 89 -23.22 8.76 12.72
N ALA A 90 -24.32 8.95 11.99
CA ALA A 90 -25.15 7.86 11.50
C ALA A 90 -24.42 7.09 10.39
N LYS A 91 -24.32 5.78 10.54
CA LYS A 91 -23.72 4.88 9.56
C LYS A 91 -24.81 4.17 8.77
N THR A 92 -24.98 4.54 7.50
CA THR A 92 -25.78 3.80 6.51
C THR A 92 -25.08 3.93 5.17
N ASP A 93 -25.17 2.91 4.31
CA ASP A 93 -24.53 2.87 2.99
C ASP A 93 -24.81 4.13 2.16
N LYS A 94 -26.05 4.65 2.23
CA LYS A 94 -26.46 5.90 1.57
C LYS A 94 -25.73 7.13 2.12
N VAL A 95 -25.50 7.19 3.43
CA VAL A 95 -24.78 8.29 4.09
C VAL A 95 -23.30 8.19 3.76
N ASP A 96 -22.75 6.97 3.70
CA ASP A 96 -21.34 6.72 3.43
C ASP A 96 -20.99 7.14 1.99
N ALA A 97 -21.78 6.81 0.98
CA ALA A 97 -21.61 7.31 -0.39
C ALA A 97 -21.68 8.84 -0.49
N ALA A 98 -22.64 9.49 0.20
CA ALA A 98 -22.74 10.94 0.21
C ALA A 98 -21.55 11.63 0.89
N ILE A 99 -20.98 11.01 1.93
CA ILE A 99 -19.77 11.49 2.63
C ILE A 99 -18.57 11.42 1.69
N LEU A 100 -18.40 10.33 0.94
CA LEU A 100 -17.32 10.15 -0.01
C LEU A 100 -17.35 11.22 -1.11
N ALA A 101 -18.51 11.50 -1.69
CA ALA A 101 -18.66 12.56 -2.69
C ALA A 101 -18.30 13.95 -2.13
N ARG A 102 -18.78 14.27 -0.92
CA ARG A 102 -18.46 15.53 -0.23
C ARG A 102 -16.98 15.65 0.11
N MET A 103 -16.36 14.56 0.58
CA MET A 103 -14.94 14.51 0.89
C MET A 103 -14.10 14.81 -0.35
N GLY A 104 -14.45 14.21 -1.50
CA GLY A 104 -13.78 14.46 -2.78
C GLY A 104 -13.75 15.94 -3.13
N LYS A 105 -14.90 16.61 -3.04
CA LYS A 105 -15.05 18.05 -3.34
C LYS A 105 -14.37 18.94 -2.28
N ALA A 106 -14.61 18.66 -0.99
CA ALA A 106 -14.13 19.54 0.10
C ALA A 106 -12.61 19.53 0.25
N LEU A 107 -11.96 18.40 -0.07
CA LEU A 107 -10.51 18.25 0.01
C LEU A 107 -9.82 18.42 -1.35
N ASP A 108 -10.58 18.80 -2.40
CA ASP A 108 -10.08 18.92 -3.79
C ASP A 108 -9.21 17.73 -4.19
N LEU A 109 -9.74 16.51 -3.96
CA LEU A 109 -8.99 15.29 -4.19
C LEU A 109 -8.73 15.12 -5.70
N VAL A 110 -7.47 14.86 -6.03
CA VAL A 110 -7.04 14.65 -7.42
C VAL A 110 -6.99 13.15 -7.73
N PRO A 111 -7.61 12.70 -8.85
CA PRO A 111 -7.52 11.33 -9.29
C PRO A 111 -6.08 10.90 -9.50
N LEU A 112 -5.75 9.70 -9.02
CA LEU A 112 -4.47 9.08 -9.32
C LEU A 112 -4.46 8.58 -10.78
N PRO A 113 -3.29 8.51 -11.41
CA PRO A 113 -3.16 7.85 -12.71
C PRO A 113 -3.72 6.43 -12.65
N ILE A 114 -4.34 6.00 -13.77
CA ILE A 114 -4.84 4.63 -13.90
C ILE A 114 -3.71 3.66 -13.58
N PRO A 115 -3.92 2.71 -12.65
CA PRO A 115 -2.88 1.75 -12.30
C PRO A 115 -2.47 0.91 -13.51
N ASP A 116 -1.18 0.73 -13.68
CA ASP A 116 -0.61 -0.19 -14.65
C ASP A 116 -1.12 -1.63 -14.37
N PRO A 117 -1.74 -2.33 -15.33
CA PRO A 117 -2.27 -3.69 -15.15
C PRO A 117 -1.23 -4.67 -14.60
N ASP A 118 0.03 -4.56 -15.04
CA ASP A 118 1.12 -5.41 -14.54
C ASP A 118 1.37 -5.18 -13.05
N ARG A 119 1.27 -3.94 -12.58
CA ARG A 119 1.39 -3.61 -11.15
C ARG A 119 0.19 -4.09 -10.34
N VAL A 120 -1.01 -4.05 -10.91
CA VAL A 120 -2.21 -4.57 -10.25
C VAL A 120 -2.07 -6.07 -10.02
N ARG A 121 -1.70 -6.83 -11.06
CA ARG A 121 -1.45 -8.27 -10.95
C ARG A 121 -0.31 -8.57 -9.96
N LEU A 122 0.80 -7.81 -10.02
CA LEU A 122 1.90 -7.98 -9.08
C LEU A 122 1.45 -7.75 -7.63
N ALA A 123 0.56 -6.77 -7.38
CA ALA A 123 0.03 -6.51 -6.05
C ALA A 123 -0.80 -7.69 -5.51
N ASP A 124 -1.57 -8.37 -6.36
CA ASP A 124 -2.34 -9.57 -5.98
C ASP A 124 -1.41 -10.76 -5.68
N LEU A 125 -0.38 -10.97 -6.50
CA LEU A 125 0.62 -12.01 -6.24
C LEU A 125 1.39 -11.76 -4.93
N VAL A 126 1.79 -10.51 -4.68
CA VAL A 126 2.45 -10.12 -3.42
C VAL A 126 1.53 -10.30 -2.23
N ALA A 127 0.24 -9.94 -2.33
CA ALA A 127 -0.73 -10.18 -1.27
C ALA A 127 -0.87 -11.69 -0.96
N ARG A 128 -0.99 -12.53 -1.99
CA ARG A 128 -1.04 -13.98 -1.82
C ARG A 128 0.21 -14.53 -1.15
N ARG A 129 1.38 -14.04 -1.53
CA ARG A 129 2.65 -14.39 -0.87
C ARG A 129 2.64 -14.04 0.62
N GLU A 130 2.18 -12.84 0.97
CA GLU A 130 2.08 -12.39 2.36
C GLU A 130 1.12 -13.26 3.18
N ASP A 131 -0.03 -13.66 2.61
CA ASP A 131 -0.98 -14.57 3.25
C ASP A 131 -0.34 -15.94 3.55
N LEU A 132 0.40 -16.51 2.60
CA LEU A 132 1.10 -17.78 2.79
C LEU A 132 2.17 -17.67 3.87
N VAL A 133 2.98 -16.61 3.88
CA VAL A 133 3.99 -16.38 4.92
C VAL A 133 3.33 -16.26 6.30
N ALA A 134 2.20 -15.56 6.40
CA ALA A 134 1.46 -15.42 7.65
C ALA A 134 0.88 -16.77 8.11
N ALA A 135 0.34 -17.59 7.20
CA ALA A 135 -0.20 -18.93 7.49
C ALA A 135 0.92 -19.87 7.98
N ILE A 136 2.05 -19.90 7.28
CA ILE A 136 3.23 -20.70 7.70
C ILE A 136 3.68 -20.30 9.10
N GLN A 137 3.78 -19.01 9.37
CA GLN A 137 4.20 -18.54 10.69
C GLN A 137 3.19 -18.93 11.78
N ALA A 138 1.89 -18.87 11.50
CA ALA A 138 0.86 -19.29 12.44
C ALA A 138 0.97 -20.79 12.77
N GLU A 139 1.15 -21.64 11.74
CA GLU A 139 1.34 -23.09 11.95
C GLU A 139 2.64 -23.41 12.69
N ARG A 140 3.74 -22.73 12.37
CA ARG A 140 5.01 -22.89 13.11
C ARG A 140 4.87 -22.50 14.59
N ASN A 141 4.10 -21.45 14.90
CA ASN A 141 3.81 -21.07 16.29
C ASN A 141 3.00 -22.18 17.01
N ARG A 142 1.98 -22.77 16.33
CA ARG A 142 1.21 -23.90 16.86
C ARG A 142 2.09 -25.12 17.10
N LEU A 143 2.99 -25.42 16.17
CA LEU A 143 3.97 -26.50 16.30
C LEU A 143 4.84 -26.35 17.55
N GLY A 144 5.25 -25.10 17.86
CA GLY A 144 6.06 -24.78 19.03
C GLY A 144 5.34 -25.04 20.36
N THR A 145 4.01 -24.96 20.39
CA THR A 145 3.20 -25.15 21.60
C THR A 145 2.55 -26.52 21.69
N SER A 146 2.41 -27.25 20.58
CA SER A 146 1.82 -28.60 20.55
C SER A 146 2.72 -29.65 21.20
N ARG A 147 2.14 -30.53 22.04
CA ARG A 147 2.83 -31.64 22.70
C ARG A 147 2.49 -33.00 22.13
N ASP A 148 1.31 -33.15 21.50
CA ASP A 148 0.86 -34.40 20.91
C ASP A 148 1.63 -34.74 19.65
N GLY A 149 2.16 -35.96 19.55
CA GLY A 149 3.03 -36.38 18.45
C GLY A 149 2.28 -36.51 17.12
N TRP A 150 0.98 -36.86 17.12
CA TRP A 150 0.18 -36.94 15.90
C TRP A 150 -0.15 -35.55 15.37
N ILE A 151 -0.59 -34.63 16.25
CA ILE A 151 -0.88 -33.24 15.89
C ILE A 151 0.39 -32.55 15.35
N ARG A 152 1.55 -32.76 15.97
CA ARG A 152 2.81 -32.19 15.47
C ARG A 152 3.13 -32.64 14.03
N ARG A 153 2.95 -33.91 13.72
CA ARG A 153 3.15 -34.42 12.36
C ARG A 153 2.17 -33.82 11.37
N GLU A 154 0.92 -33.63 11.78
CA GLU A 154 -0.11 -33.01 10.93
C GLU A 154 0.23 -31.55 10.62
N ILE A 155 0.62 -30.76 11.62
CA ILE A 155 1.07 -29.37 11.44
C ILE A 155 2.31 -29.32 10.52
N GLN A 156 3.27 -30.21 10.68
CA GLN A 156 4.47 -30.27 9.84
C GLN A 156 4.13 -30.55 8.36
N ARG A 157 3.17 -31.45 8.10
CA ARG A 157 2.68 -31.70 6.73
C ARG A 157 2.02 -30.46 6.13
N LEU A 158 1.18 -29.77 6.90
CA LEU A 158 0.53 -28.55 6.43
C LEU A 158 1.56 -27.44 6.14
N VAL A 159 2.57 -27.28 7.00
CA VAL A 159 3.65 -26.32 6.77
C VAL A 159 4.38 -26.63 5.46
N ALA A 160 4.73 -27.90 5.19
CA ALA A 160 5.40 -28.28 3.95
C ALA A 160 4.56 -27.93 2.70
N ILE A 161 3.26 -28.21 2.72
CA ILE A 161 2.34 -27.86 1.63
C ILE A 161 2.30 -26.35 1.42
N LEU A 162 2.22 -25.57 2.49
CA LEU A 162 2.19 -24.10 2.41
C LEU A 162 3.52 -23.52 1.89
N GLU A 163 4.65 -24.14 2.23
CA GLU A 163 5.98 -23.77 1.74
C GLU A 163 6.10 -24.03 0.24
N ASP A 164 5.63 -25.19 -0.25
CA ASP A 164 5.59 -25.50 -1.69
C ASP A 164 4.74 -24.46 -2.46
N HIS A 165 3.56 -24.10 -1.94
CA HIS A 165 2.73 -23.06 -2.55
C HIS A 165 3.40 -21.68 -2.52
N LEU A 166 4.15 -21.37 -1.46
CA LEU A 166 4.92 -20.12 -1.37
C LEU A 166 5.99 -20.07 -2.47
N ASP A 167 6.71 -21.15 -2.68
CA ASP A 167 7.72 -21.27 -3.74
C ASP A 167 7.11 -21.08 -5.13
N GLU A 168 5.93 -21.67 -5.38
CA GLU A 168 5.18 -21.49 -6.64
C GLU A 168 4.80 -20.02 -6.88
N VAL A 169 4.28 -19.36 -5.85
CA VAL A 169 3.92 -17.93 -5.94
C VAL A 169 5.15 -17.05 -6.14
N GLU A 170 6.28 -17.35 -5.49
CA GLU A 170 7.52 -16.61 -5.69
C GLU A 170 8.08 -16.78 -7.11
N LYS A 171 8.00 -17.98 -7.68
CA LYS A 171 8.33 -18.24 -9.08
C LYS A 171 7.42 -17.47 -10.04
N GLU A 172 6.11 -17.39 -9.75
CA GLU A 172 5.17 -16.64 -10.57
C GLU A 172 5.43 -15.12 -10.49
N ILE A 173 5.74 -14.59 -9.29
CA ILE A 173 6.17 -13.19 -9.12
C ILE A 173 7.40 -12.89 -9.98
N ALA A 174 8.42 -13.74 -9.92
CA ALA A 174 9.65 -13.57 -10.70
C ALA A 174 9.36 -13.59 -12.20
N ARG A 175 8.53 -14.53 -12.68
CA ARG A 175 8.12 -14.67 -14.07
C ARG A 175 7.32 -13.45 -14.54
N HIS A 176 6.39 -12.97 -13.72
CA HIS A 176 5.57 -11.79 -14.04
C HIS A 176 6.43 -10.52 -14.15
N ILE A 177 7.38 -10.31 -13.23
CA ILE A 177 8.31 -9.18 -13.31
C ILE A 177 9.18 -9.28 -14.58
N ALA A 178 9.68 -10.47 -14.91
CA ALA A 178 10.52 -10.69 -16.09
C ALA A 178 9.77 -10.47 -17.41
N ALA A 179 8.47 -10.73 -17.45
CA ALA A 179 7.63 -10.54 -18.64
C ALA A 179 7.28 -9.06 -18.92
N SER A 180 7.36 -8.19 -17.92
CA SER A 180 7.08 -6.76 -18.07
C SER A 180 8.37 -5.96 -18.13
N GLY A 181 8.67 -5.37 -19.30
CA GLY A 181 9.91 -4.61 -19.50
C GLY A 181 10.10 -3.46 -18.50
N SER A 182 9.00 -2.76 -18.14
CA SER A 182 9.06 -1.66 -17.18
C SER A 182 9.33 -2.14 -15.74
N LEU A 183 8.72 -3.26 -15.34
CA LEU A 183 8.95 -3.84 -14.01
C LEU A 183 10.34 -4.46 -13.91
N LEU A 184 10.81 -5.15 -14.97
CA LEU A 184 12.12 -5.77 -15.02
C LEU A 184 13.24 -4.74 -14.84
N GLU A 185 13.17 -3.63 -15.58
CA GLU A 185 14.19 -2.58 -15.48
C GLU A 185 14.22 -1.92 -14.09
N GLN A 186 13.06 -1.64 -13.51
CA GLN A 186 12.96 -1.13 -12.15
C GLN A 186 13.45 -2.14 -11.12
N ALA A 187 13.12 -3.43 -11.30
CA ALA A 187 13.60 -4.51 -10.43
C ALA A 187 15.13 -4.62 -10.45
N ARG A 188 15.73 -4.56 -11.65
CA ARG A 188 17.19 -4.59 -11.82
C ARG A 188 17.85 -3.48 -11.02
N ARG A 189 17.38 -2.23 -11.18
CA ARG A 189 17.94 -1.09 -10.44
C ARG A 189 17.77 -1.23 -8.93
N LEU A 190 16.58 -1.57 -8.45
CA LEU A 190 16.33 -1.75 -7.02
C LEU A 190 17.24 -2.80 -6.39
N ARG A 191 17.57 -3.87 -7.11
CA ARG A 191 18.44 -4.93 -6.61
C ARG A 191 19.90 -4.51 -6.46
N THR A 192 20.33 -3.41 -7.04
CA THR A 192 21.69 -2.88 -6.80
C THR A 192 21.82 -2.27 -5.40
N ALA A 193 20.70 -1.88 -4.77
CA ALA A 193 20.73 -1.30 -3.43
C ALA A 193 20.88 -2.36 -2.33
N PRO A 194 21.68 -2.09 -1.28
CA PRO A 194 21.96 -3.03 -0.21
C PRO A 194 20.67 -3.40 0.56
N GLY A 195 20.53 -4.68 0.90
CA GLY A 195 19.41 -5.20 1.67
C GLY A 195 18.09 -5.32 0.87
N ILE A 196 18.12 -5.09 -0.45
CA ILE A 196 16.95 -5.22 -1.32
C ILE A 196 17.02 -6.54 -2.11
N GLY A 197 16.42 -7.58 -1.53
CA GLY A 197 16.24 -8.87 -2.16
C GLY A 197 14.99 -8.97 -3.04
N PRO A 198 14.79 -10.11 -3.76
CA PRO A 198 13.67 -10.30 -4.69
C PRO A 198 12.29 -10.04 -4.07
N ALA A 199 12.04 -10.55 -2.87
CA ALA A 199 10.77 -10.36 -2.17
C ALA A 199 10.48 -8.88 -1.90
N LEU A 200 11.49 -8.09 -1.48
CA LEU A 200 11.32 -6.67 -1.23
C LEU A 200 11.13 -5.88 -2.54
N VAL A 201 11.85 -6.25 -3.60
CA VAL A 201 11.62 -5.68 -4.94
C VAL A 201 10.16 -5.82 -5.33
N ALA A 202 9.59 -7.02 -5.21
CA ALA A 202 8.17 -7.26 -5.52
C ALA A 202 7.24 -6.38 -4.67
N VAL A 203 7.49 -6.27 -3.36
CA VAL A 203 6.71 -5.40 -2.46
C VAL A 203 6.80 -3.93 -2.87
N ILE A 204 8.00 -3.43 -3.18
CA ILE A 204 8.21 -2.02 -3.59
C ILE A 204 7.48 -1.75 -4.90
N LEU A 205 7.66 -2.59 -5.92
CA LEU A 205 7.03 -2.42 -7.23
C LEU A 205 5.50 -2.47 -7.15
N ALA A 206 4.95 -3.37 -6.33
CA ALA A 206 3.52 -3.53 -6.15
C ALA A 206 2.90 -2.41 -5.30
N ARG A 207 3.57 -1.99 -4.24
CA ARG A 207 2.96 -1.14 -3.19
C ARG A 207 3.45 0.30 -3.16
N LEU A 208 4.46 0.66 -3.96
CA LEU A 208 4.97 2.03 -4.10
C LEU A 208 5.07 2.45 -5.57
N PRO A 209 3.96 2.47 -6.33
CA PRO A 209 3.95 2.94 -7.72
C PRO A 209 4.38 4.41 -7.84
N GLU A 210 4.36 5.16 -6.74
CA GLU A 210 4.78 6.56 -6.65
C GLU A 210 6.30 6.73 -6.50
N LEU A 211 7.05 5.64 -6.40
CA LEU A 211 8.52 5.68 -6.28
C LEU A 211 9.14 6.44 -7.46
N GLY A 212 10.05 7.36 -7.17
CA GLY A 212 10.67 8.26 -8.14
C GLY A 212 9.83 9.50 -8.51
N ARG A 213 8.54 9.55 -8.12
CA ARG A 213 7.65 10.68 -8.45
C ARG A 213 7.41 11.64 -7.29
N LEU A 214 7.56 11.17 -6.07
CA LEU A 214 7.33 11.95 -4.86
C LEU A 214 8.63 12.51 -4.29
N LYS A 215 8.52 13.65 -3.57
CA LYS A 215 9.62 14.18 -2.78
C LYS A 215 9.97 13.26 -1.60
N ALA A 216 11.21 13.32 -1.10
CA ALA A 216 11.71 12.47 -0.02
C ALA A 216 10.83 12.46 1.25
N LYS A 217 10.25 13.60 1.64
CA LYS A 217 9.34 13.66 2.79
C LYS A 217 8.00 12.98 2.52
N GLN A 218 7.47 13.13 1.31
CA GLN A 218 6.18 12.56 0.91
C GLN A 218 6.25 11.03 0.80
N ILE A 219 7.28 10.49 0.12
CA ILE A 219 7.44 9.04 0.01
C ILE A 219 7.70 8.39 1.37
N ALA A 220 8.44 9.05 2.28
CA ALA A 220 8.65 8.58 3.64
C ALA A 220 7.35 8.57 4.46
N ALA A 221 6.48 9.56 4.30
CA ALA A 221 5.16 9.60 4.94
C ALA A 221 4.25 8.51 4.39
N LEU A 222 4.22 8.32 3.07
CA LEU A 222 3.43 7.29 2.39
C LEU A 222 3.84 5.87 2.82
N ALA A 223 5.14 5.61 2.92
CA ALA A 223 5.67 4.34 3.43
C ALA A 223 5.54 4.19 4.95
N GLY A 224 5.04 5.21 5.66
CA GLY A 224 4.91 5.18 7.11
C GLY A 224 6.25 5.19 7.86
N LEU A 225 7.30 5.81 7.29
CA LEU A 225 8.63 5.96 7.90
C LEU A 225 8.93 7.41 8.34
N ALA A 226 8.01 8.34 8.10
CA ALA A 226 8.16 9.71 8.57
C ALA A 226 7.79 9.82 10.05
N PRO A 227 8.64 10.44 10.90
CA PRO A 227 8.27 10.74 12.27
C PRO A 227 7.24 11.87 12.28
N GLN A 228 6.08 11.60 12.87
CA GLN A 228 5.01 12.58 13.07
C GLN A 228 5.23 13.32 14.39
N ALA A 229 5.10 14.64 14.35
CA ALA A 229 5.10 15.46 15.56
C ALA A 229 3.75 15.31 16.27
N CYS A 230 3.78 15.29 17.60
CA CYS A 230 2.59 15.28 18.45
C CYS A 230 2.82 16.37 19.51
N ASP A 231 2.95 17.61 19.04
CA ASP A 231 3.20 18.75 19.89
C ASP A 231 1.85 19.41 20.24
N SER A 232 1.61 19.73 21.50
CA SER A 232 0.41 20.42 21.96
C SER A 232 0.79 21.54 22.95
N GLY A 233 0.50 22.77 22.57
CA GLY A 233 0.83 23.96 23.38
C GLY A 233 2.33 24.03 23.71
N LEU A 234 2.66 24.10 25.00
CA LEU A 234 4.04 24.12 25.51
C LEU A 234 4.70 22.73 25.58
N SER A 235 3.94 21.65 25.40
CA SER A 235 4.44 20.28 25.48
C SER A 235 4.95 19.78 24.13
N ARG A 236 6.24 19.46 24.04
CA ARG A 236 6.83 18.79 22.88
C ARG A 236 6.76 17.27 23.06
N GLY A 237 5.81 16.63 22.36
CA GLY A 237 5.63 15.20 22.40
C GLY A 237 6.77 14.43 21.73
N LYS A 238 7.00 13.16 22.13
CA LYS A 238 7.94 12.28 21.44
C LYS A 238 7.44 11.98 20.04
N ARG A 239 8.24 12.29 19.02
CA ARG A 239 7.92 11.96 17.63
C ARG A 239 7.84 10.46 17.44
N ARG A 240 6.74 9.98 16.88
CA ARG A 240 6.50 8.57 16.59
C ARG A 240 6.26 8.35 15.12
N VAL A 241 6.70 7.20 14.63
CA VAL A 241 6.40 6.74 13.27
C VAL A 241 5.04 6.04 13.29
N TRP A 242 4.06 6.59 12.57
CA TRP A 242 2.73 6.00 12.43
C TRP A 242 2.07 6.41 11.10
N GLY A 243 0.96 5.76 10.75
CA GLY A 243 0.29 5.99 9.46
C GLY A 243 1.02 5.34 8.28
N GLY A 244 0.67 5.71 7.08
CA GLY A 244 1.20 5.17 5.85
C GLY A 244 0.93 3.68 5.63
N ARG A 245 1.60 3.07 4.65
CA ARG A 245 1.44 1.66 4.26
C ARG A 245 2.23 0.74 5.21
N ALA A 246 1.55 0.09 6.16
CA ALA A 246 2.18 -0.70 7.22
C ALA A 246 3.04 -1.85 6.70
N ASP A 247 2.60 -2.55 5.65
CA ASP A 247 3.32 -3.69 5.07
C ASP A 247 4.61 -3.23 4.38
N THR A 248 4.54 -2.11 3.64
CA THR A 248 5.72 -1.46 3.06
C THR A 248 6.72 -1.03 4.14
N ARG A 249 6.24 -0.44 5.24
CA ARG A 249 7.10 -0.07 6.38
C ARG A 249 7.80 -1.28 6.97
N ARG A 250 7.09 -2.40 7.15
CA ARG A 250 7.64 -3.65 7.71
C ARG A 250 8.75 -4.20 6.81
N ALA A 251 8.51 -4.26 5.51
CA ALA A 251 9.47 -4.73 4.52
C ALA A 251 10.72 -3.82 4.46
N LEU A 252 10.52 -2.51 4.42
CA LEU A 252 11.63 -1.53 4.42
C LEU A 252 12.41 -1.51 5.74
N TYR A 253 11.77 -1.80 6.89
CA TYR A 253 12.47 -1.93 8.17
C TYR A 253 13.47 -3.08 8.14
N LEU A 254 13.08 -4.24 7.61
CA LEU A 254 13.96 -5.39 7.45
C LEU A 254 15.11 -5.08 6.48
N ALA A 255 14.81 -4.43 5.35
CA ALA A 255 15.84 -3.97 4.42
C ALA A 255 16.83 -2.99 5.07
N GLY A 256 16.35 -2.01 5.81
CA GLY A 256 17.19 -1.07 6.55
C GLY A 256 18.05 -1.74 7.61
N PHE A 257 17.52 -2.78 8.26
CA PHE A 257 18.29 -3.60 9.20
C PHE A 257 19.44 -4.34 8.50
N VAL A 258 19.16 -5.00 7.37
CA VAL A 258 20.19 -5.70 6.59
C VAL A 258 21.18 -4.70 6.00
N ALA A 259 20.71 -3.67 5.31
CA ALA A 259 21.55 -2.66 4.69
C ALA A 259 22.49 -1.99 5.71
N SER A 260 22.01 -1.68 6.91
CA SER A 260 22.83 -1.08 7.97
C SER A 260 23.91 -2.01 8.56
N ARG A 261 24.00 -3.26 8.11
CA ARG A 261 25.06 -4.21 8.49
C ARG A 261 26.10 -4.36 7.40
N PHE A 262 25.73 -4.21 6.14
CA PHE A 262 26.58 -4.52 4.99
C PHE A 262 26.97 -3.30 4.16
N ASP A 263 26.25 -2.20 4.25
CA ASP A 263 26.58 -0.95 3.56
C ASP A 263 27.34 0.00 4.51
N PRO A 264 28.56 0.43 4.17
CA PRO A 264 29.37 1.27 5.05
C PRO A 264 28.71 2.60 5.42
N THR A 265 28.00 3.23 4.48
CA THR A 265 27.34 4.53 4.69
C THR A 265 26.18 4.40 5.66
N LEU A 266 25.36 3.34 5.53
CA LEU A 266 24.23 3.09 6.42
C LEU A 266 24.70 2.54 7.78
N ALA A 267 25.80 1.77 7.82
CA ALA A 267 26.42 1.32 9.06
C ALA A 267 26.95 2.49 9.89
N ALA A 268 27.70 3.41 9.28
CA ALA A 268 28.19 4.62 9.93
C ALA A 268 27.03 5.53 10.41
N PHE A 269 25.99 5.66 9.60
CA PHE A 269 24.80 6.42 9.98
C PHE A 269 24.08 5.80 11.19
N ARG A 270 23.96 4.47 11.23
CA ARG A 270 23.41 3.73 12.37
C ARG A 270 24.24 3.93 13.63
N ALA A 271 25.57 3.74 13.54
CA ALA A 271 26.49 3.90 14.66
C ALA A 271 26.37 5.31 15.26
N ARG A 272 26.46 6.36 14.46
CA ARG A 272 26.30 7.75 14.89
C ARG A 272 24.99 8.00 15.66
N LEU A 273 23.88 7.40 15.22
CA LEU A 273 22.61 7.53 15.93
C LEU A 273 22.62 6.82 17.29
N GLN A 274 23.23 5.64 17.36
CA GLN A 274 23.34 4.88 18.61
C GLN A 274 24.28 5.58 19.60
N ASP A 275 25.40 6.11 19.13
CA ASP A 275 26.36 6.90 19.94
C ASP A 275 25.70 8.18 20.49
N SER A 276 24.74 8.76 19.77
CA SER A 276 23.91 9.88 20.24
C SER A 276 22.78 9.44 21.19
N GLY A 277 22.80 8.20 21.70
CA GLY A 277 21.82 7.68 22.65
C GLY A 277 20.46 7.27 22.05
N LYS A 278 20.34 7.12 20.71
CA LYS A 278 19.09 6.68 20.11
C LYS A 278 18.91 5.17 20.25
N PRO A 279 17.70 4.68 20.62
CA PRO A 279 17.44 3.25 20.73
C PRO A 279 17.69 2.51 19.41
N PRO A 280 18.15 1.24 19.43
CA PRO A 280 18.48 0.45 18.24
C PRO A 280 17.34 0.40 17.20
N LYS A 281 16.10 0.19 17.66
CA LYS A 281 14.92 0.16 16.77
C LYS A 281 14.70 1.49 16.06
N LEU A 282 14.94 2.62 16.70
CA LEU A 282 14.83 3.94 16.09
C LEU A 282 15.93 4.15 15.08
N ALA A 283 17.19 3.77 15.39
CA ALA A 283 18.30 3.86 14.46
C ALA A 283 18.06 3.04 13.18
N ILE A 284 17.55 1.81 13.29
CA ILE A 284 17.19 0.96 12.14
C ILE A 284 16.05 1.61 11.33
N THR A 285 15.03 2.17 11.98
CA THR A 285 13.94 2.88 11.28
C THR A 285 14.46 4.09 10.51
N ALA A 286 15.44 4.80 11.05
CA ALA A 286 16.09 5.90 10.37
C ALA A 286 16.90 5.42 9.16
N CYS A 287 17.62 4.29 9.26
CA CYS A 287 18.29 3.63 8.13
C CYS A 287 17.30 3.21 7.04
N ALA A 288 16.17 2.60 7.41
CA ALA A 288 15.11 2.25 6.47
C ALA A 288 14.56 3.48 5.72
N ARG A 289 14.36 4.60 6.42
CA ARG A 289 13.96 5.87 5.80
C ARG A 289 15.04 6.41 4.87
N LYS A 290 16.31 6.38 5.26
CA LYS A 290 17.44 6.82 4.41
C LYS A 290 17.53 5.94 3.16
N LEU A 291 17.44 4.62 3.30
CA LEU A 291 17.41 3.67 2.18
C LEU A 291 16.24 3.97 1.24
N LEU A 292 15.01 4.18 1.76
CA LEU A 292 13.85 4.56 0.95
C LEU A 292 14.10 5.85 0.16
N THR A 293 14.73 6.84 0.78
CA THR A 293 15.06 8.11 0.11
C THR A 293 16.04 7.90 -1.04
N ILE A 294 17.03 7.03 -0.84
CA ILE A 294 18.03 6.68 -1.86
C ILE A 294 17.35 5.96 -3.03
N ILE A 295 16.59 4.89 -2.78
CA ILE A 295 15.90 4.17 -3.87
C ILE A 295 14.85 5.02 -4.58
N ASN A 296 14.26 6.01 -3.91
CA ASN A 296 13.38 6.97 -4.54
C ASN A 296 14.15 7.90 -5.50
N ALA A 297 15.37 8.32 -5.15
CA ALA A 297 16.24 9.07 -6.05
C ALA A 297 16.70 8.20 -7.23
N MET A 298 17.15 6.97 -6.97
CA MET A 298 17.52 6.01 -8.02
C MET A 298 16.39 5.80 -9.04
N ALA A 299 15.15 5.67 -8.57
CA ALA A 299 14.00 5.50 -9.45
C ALA A 299 13.68 6.76 -10.26
N ARG A 300 13.85 7.96 -9.67
CA ARG A 300 13.65 9.25 -10.34
C ARG A 300 14.71 9.51 -11.41
N ASP A 301 15.97 9.27 -11.06
CA ASP A 301 17.13 9.64 -11.89
C ASP A 301 17.54 8.49 -12.83
N ALA A 302 16.85 7.37 -12.77
CA ALA A 302 17.11 6.16 -13.54
C ALA A 302 18.55 5.61 -13.35
N THR A 303 19.10 5.74 -12.11
CA THR A 303 20.48 5.35 -11.76
C THR A 303 20.49 4.10 -10.89
N ASP A 304 21.61 3.38 -10.91
CA ASP A 304 21.90 2.28 -10.01
C ASP A 304 22.43 2.80 -8.65
N TYR A 305 22.43 1.94 -7.62
CA TYR A 305 22.99 2.30 -6.33
C TYR A 305 24.49 2.50 -6.44
N ALA A 306 24.96 3.66 -5.97
CA ALA A 306 26.38 3.93 -5.79
C ALA A 306 26.70 3.96 -4.30
N SER A 307 27.61 3.11 -3.83
CA SER A 307 28.01 3.00 -2.42
C SER A 307 28.69 4.27 -1.86
N ALA A 308 29.01 5.21 -2.73
CA ALA A 308 29.62 6.51 -2.41
C ALA A 308 28.65 7.66 -2.66
N VAL A 309 27.47 7.63 -2.02
CA VAL A 309 26.66 8.85 -1.91
C VAL A 309 27.04 9.51 -0.60
N PRO A 310 27.60 10.75 -0.64
CA PRO A 310 28.02 11.50 0.54
C PRO A 310 26.86 11.80 1.50
#